data_6fbd5c4939a1d08b04a77c933898661a
#
_entry.id   6fbd5c4939a1d08b04a77c933898661a
#
_cell.length_a   1.000
_cell.length_b   1.000
_cell.length_c   1.000
_cell.angle_alpha   90.00
_cell.angle_beta   90.00
_cell.angle_gamma   90.00
#
_symmetry.space_group_name_H-M   'P 1'
#
loop_
_entity.id
_entity.type
_entity.pdbx_description
1 polymer ?
#
loop_
_entity_poly.entity_id
_entity_poly.type
_entity_poly.pdbx_seq_one_letter_code
_entity_poly.pdbx_strand_id
1 'polypeptide(L)'
;MNSASINKIGAPAALAALGLAMVIFTFTSGQNNIFLLGAIGFTTAGVVAILAALDIFKGKLKPIVISVLLAISAGLLALNYKSIMDPIEFNTEKDRRYSQVIQRLKDLRVAEIAYKGVYGSYCGNVDSLMKFINEDSIAIVKSIGNVPDTLTEQTALEMGIISRDTSFEAASKSIFNEAYLKDRKLPLNPLELDLIPFSDGERFIVNAGEIEKNNVMVPVFEIKAPKELVLTGMNKRLIKQEKDLIVGKMSDASTSGNWGE
;
A
#
# COMPACT_ATOMS: atom_id res chain seq x y z
N MET A 1 46.83 39.72 -7.61
CA MET A 1 46.37 38.32 -7.80
C MET A 1 46.25 38.08 -9.30
N ASN A 2 47.07 37.18 -9.88
CA ASN A 2 47.06 36.92 -11.33
C ASN A 2 45.72 36.30 -11.77
N SER A 3 45.23 36.69 -12.95
CA SER A 3 43.97 36.15 -13.52
C SER A 3 43.93 34.62 -13.59
N ALA A 4 45.09 33.98 -13.75
CA ALA A 4 45.27 32.54 -13.71
C ALA A 4 44.98 31.91 -12.32
N SER A 5 45.26 32.64 -11.23
CA SER A 5 44.93 32.18 -9.87
C SER A 5 43.45 32.33 -9.54
N ILE A 6 42.79 33.37 -10.05
CA ILE A 6 41.37 33.60 -9.91
C ILE A 6 40.56 32.46 -10.58
N ASN A 7 40.98 32.03 -11.77
CA ASN A 7 40.34 30.91 -12.47
C ASN A 7 40.50 29.56 -11.75
N LYS A 8 41.59 29.33 -11.01
CA LYS A 8 41.82 28.11 -10.24
C LYS A 8 40.99 28.04 -8.94
N ILE A 9 40.66 29.19 -8.35
CA ILE A 9 39.99 29.29 -7.05
C ILE A 9 38.47 29.48 -7.23
N GLY A 10 38.01 29.97 -8.37
CA GLY A 10 36.64 30.36 -8.60
C GLY A 10 35.63 29.24 -8.34
N ALA A 11 35.84 28.07 -8.95
CA ALA A 11 34.93 26.93 -8.76
C ALA A 11 34.97 26.36 -7.31
N PRO A 12 36.16 26.15 -6.68
CA PRO A 12 36.23 25.77 -5.26
C PRO A 12 35.57 26.78 -4.32
N ALA A 13 35.76 28.09 -4.56
CA ALA A 13 35.13 29.14 -3.72
C ALA A 13 33.60 29.15 -3.87
N ALA A 14 33.08 28.94 -5.08
CA ALA A 14 31.65 28.83 -5.30
C ALA A 14 31.06 27.59 -4.56
N LEU A 15 31.77 26.48 -4.57
CA LEU A 15 31.37 25.26 -3.84
C LEU A 15 31.32 25.53 -2.33
N ALA A 16 32.34 26.15 -1.75
CA ALA A 16 32.41 26.50 -0.33
C ALA A 16 31.30 27.50 0.06
N ALA A 17 31.05 28.51 -0.77
CA ALA A 17 29.99 29.47 -0.54
C ALA A 17 28.59 28.84 -0.59
N LEU A 18 28.36 27.93 -1.53
CA LEU A 18 27.11 27.19 -1.65
C LEU A 18 26.89 26.29 -0.43
N GLY A 19 27.93 25.59 0.02
CA GLY A 19 27.86 24.79 1.24
C GLY A 19 27.54 25.63 2.48
N LEU A 20 28.18 26.80 2.62
CA LEU A 20 27.92 27.73 3.73
C LEU A 20 26.48 28.28 3.70
N ALA A 21 25.97 28.64 2.51
CA ALA A 21 24.58 29.05 2.34
C ALA A 21 23.59 27.91 2.75
N MET A 22 23.90 26.67 2.40
CA MET A 22 23.11 25.53 2.83
C MET A 22 23.15 25.31 4.34
N VAL A 23 24.28 25.54 5.02
CA VAL A 23 24.38 25.49 6.50
C VAL A 23 23.48 26.54 7.11
N ILE A 24 23.55 27.80 6.63
CA ILE A 24 22.68 28.89 7.11
C ILE A 24 21.21 28.53 6.88
N PHE A 25 20.88 28.04 5.70
CA PHE A 25 19.51 27.62 5.37
C PHE A 25 19.00 26.51 6.30
N THR A 26 19.85 25.58 6.74
CA THR A 26 19.48 24.53 7.71
C THR A 26 18.93 25.13 9.00
N PHE A 27 19.63 26.12 9.54
CA PHE A 27 19.25 26.76 10.80
C PHE A 27 18.03 27.68 10.68
N THR A 28 17.84 28.30 9.53
CA THR A 28 16.69 29.21 9.30
C THR A 28 15.40 28.44 8.94
N SER A 29 15.52 27.29 8.29
CA SER A 29 14.36 26.53 7.77
C SER A 29 14.06 25.25 8.55
N GLY A 30 14.78 24.97 9.66
CA GLY A 30 14.53 23.81 10.51
C GLY A 30 14.75 22.47 9.81
N GLN A 31 15.70 22.39 8.86
CA GLN A 31 16.00 21.17 8.12
C GLN A 31 16.58 20.07 9.02
N ASN A 32 16.50 18.82 8.58
CA ASN A 32 16.96 17.68 9.34
C ASN A 32 18.51 17.59 9.41
N ASN A 33 19.00 16.80 10.37
CA ASN A 33 20.45 16.62 10.60
C ASN A 33 21.20 16.01 9.40
N ILE A 34 20.52 15.29 8.52
CA ILE A 34 21.13 14.70 7.31
C ILE A 34 21.44 15.80 6.31
N PHE A 35 20.54 16.77 6.14
CA PHE A 35 20.78 17.94 5.30
C PHE A 35 21.94 18.77 5.83
N LEU A 36 22.02 18.97 7.16
CA LEU A 36 23.14 19.66 7.81
C LEU A 36 24.48 18.96 7.53
N LEU A 37 24.55 17.64 7.65
CA LEU A 37 25.76 16.87 7.33
C LEU A 37 26.18 17.03 5.86
N GLY A 38 25.24 17.03 4.93
CA GLY A 38 25.50 17.32 3.52
C GLY A 38 26.06 18.73 3.32
N ALA A 39 25.46 19.74 3.94
CA ALA A 39 25.89 21.14 3.86
C ALA A 39 27.33 21.33 4.41
N ILE A 40 27.65 20.71 5.55
CA ILE A 40 29.00 20.68 6.11
C ILE A 40 29.97 20.00 5.14
N GLY A 41 29.57 18.88 4.52
CA GLY A 41 30.35 18.16 3.53
C GLY A 41 30.72 19.05 2.31
N PHE A 42 29.76 19.79 1.75
CA PHE A 42 30.01 20.75 0.67
C PHE A 42 30.96 21.86 1.09
N THR A 43 30.76 22.43 2.27
CA THR A 43 31.62 23.50 2.78
C THR A 43 33.05 23.01 2.96
N THR A 44 33.25 21.87 3.60
CA THR A 44 34.60 21.29 3.84
C THR A 44 35.28 20.90 2.53
N ALA A 45 34.56 20.28 1.58
CA ALA A 45 35.10 19.96 0.26
C ALA A 45 35.56 21.21 -0.49
N GLY A 46 34.77 22.29 -0.48
CA GLY A 46 35.13 23.59 -1.07
C GLY A 46 36.37 24.20 -0.44
N VAL A 47 36.48 24.21 0.89
CA VAL A 47 37.66 24.72 1.62
C VAL A 47 38.90 23.89 1.27
N VAL A 48 38.83 22.56 1.31
CA VAL A 48 39.96 21.70 0.95
C VAL A 48 40.39 21.90 -0.50
N ALA A 49 39.43 22.11 -1.42
CA ALA A 49 39.73 22.40 -2.82
C ALA A 49 40.40 23.74 -3.00
N ILE A 50 40.04 24.80 -2.21
CA ILE A 50 40.75 26.09 -2.19
C ILE A 50 42.19 25.88 -1.72
N LEU A 51 42.41 25.18 -0.61
CA LEU A 51 43.74 24.90 -0.06
C LEU A 51 44.62 24.14 -1.06
N ALA A 52 44.01 23.17 -1.81
CA ALA A 52 44.68 22.45 -2.87
C ALA A 52 45.05 23.38 -4.08
N ALA A 53 44.15 24.29 -4.47
CA ALA A 53 44.36 25.26 -5.54
C ALA A 53 45.46 26.30 -5.22
N LEU A 54 45.62 26.57 -3.93
CA LEU A 54 46.70 27.45 -3.40
C LEU A 54 48.05 26.75 -3.22
N ASP A 55 48.15 25.48 -3.65
CA ASP A 55 49.38 24.62 -3.53
C ASP A 55 49.90 24.50 -2.08
N ILE A 56 48.98 24.60 -1.07
CA ILE A 56 49.33 24.41 0.35
C ILE A 56 49.73 22.96 0.63
N PHE A 57 49.13 22.00 -0.08
CA PHE A 57 49.51 20.60 0.02
C PHE A 57 50.69 20.31 -0.90
N LYS A 58 51.92 20.24 -0.32
CA LYS A 58 53.16 19.99 -1.07
C LYS A 58 53.59 18.54 -0.90
N GLY A 59 54.35 18.03 -1.93
CA GLY A 59 54.99 16.74 -1.90
C GLY A 59 54.03 15.56 -1.73
N LYS A 60 54.32 14.67 -0.78
CA LYS A 60 53.56 13.42 -0.53
C LYS A 60 52.16 13.64 0.04
N LEU A 61 51.84 14.82 0.59
CA LEU A 61 50.53 15.14 1.15
C LEU A 61 49.47 15.32 0.05
N LYS A 62 49.82 15.85 -1.10
CA LYS A 62 48.90 16.08 -2.22
C LYS A 62 48.16 14.84 -2.68
N PRO A 63 48.85 13.71 -3.03
CA PRO A 63 48.15 12.50 -3.44
C PRO A 63 47.34 11.86 -2.31
N ILE A 64 47.75 11.98 -1.05
CA ILE A 64 47.03 11.45 0.09
C ILE A 64 45.67 12.19 0.23
N VAL A 65 45.68 13.53 0.21
CA VAL A 65 44.46 14.34 0.28
C VAL A 65 43.50 14.03 -0.86
N ILE A 66 44.01 13.89 -2.10
CA ILE A 66 43.19 13.53 -3.26
C ILE A 66 42.57 12.14 -3.08
N SER A 67 43.36 11.17 -2.62
CA SER A 67 42.86 9.79 -2.41
C SER A 67 41.76 9.74 -1.34
N VAL A 68 41.92 10.47 -0.24
CA VAL A 68 40.90 10.58 0.81
C VAL A 68 39.60 11.23 0.30
N LEU A 69 39.75 12.33 -0.45
CA LEU A 69 38.58 12.99 -1.06
C LEU A 69 37.85 12.09 -2.05
N LEU A 70 38.58 11.35 -2.87
CA LEU A 70 37.99 10.36 -3.79
C LEU A 70 37.26 9.25 -3.04
N ALA A 71 37.84 8.72 -1.95
CA ALA A 71 37.19 7.71 -1.12
C ALA A 71 35.91 8.22 -0.47
N ILE A 72 35.94 9.46 0.09
CA ILE A 72 34.76 10.12 0.64
C ILE A 72 33.68 10.33 -0.44
N SER A 73 34.08 10.83 -1.62
CA SER A 73 33.17 11.05 -2.74
C SER A 73 32.50 9.76 -3.20
N ALA A 74 33.28 8.68 -3.34
CA ALA A 74 32.75 7.37 -3.70
C ALA A 74 31.77 6.84 -2.64
N GLY A 75 32.08 7.01 -1.34
CA GLY A 75 31.20 6.67 -0.24
C GLY A 75 29.89 7.45 -0.28
N LEU A 76 29.94 8.76 -0.50
CA LEU A 76 28.76 9.61 -0.64
C LEU A 76 27.90 9.23 -1.85
N LEU A 77 28.52 8.90 -2.99
CA LEU A 77 27.81 8.42 -4.16
C LEU A 77 27.08 7.10 -3.89
N ALA A 78 27.73 6.16 -3.19
CA ALA A 78 27.10 4.90 -2.81
C ALA A 78 25.92 5.09 -1.85
N LEU A 79 26.07 5.98 -0.85
CA LEU A 79 24.99 6.33 0.07
C LEU A 79 23.83 7.02 -0.64
N ASN A 80 24.12 7.93 -1.58
CA ASN A 80 23.11 8.61 -2.39
C ASN A 80 22.34 7.63 -3.26
N TYR A 81 23.07 6.74 -3.96
CA TYR A 81 22.45 5.68 -4.76
C TYR A 81 21.51 4.80 -3.92
N LYS A 82 21.97 4.33 -2.77
CA LYS A 82 21.16 3.52 -1.87
C LYS A 82 19.94 4.27 -1.33
N SER A 83 20.10 5.55 -0.99
CA SER A 83 19.00 6.41 -0.51
C SER A 83 17.88 6.58 -1.55
N ILE A 84 18.20 6.49 -2.84
CA ILE A 84 17.22 6.55 -3.94
C ILE A 84 16.65 5.18 -4.25
N MET A 85 17.50 4.16 -4.30
CA MET A 85 17.08 2.82 -4.73
C MET A 85 16.26 2.07 -3.67
N ASP A 86 16.62 2.20 -2.37
CA ASP A 86 15.89 1.53 -1.28
C ASP A 86 14.36 1.84 -1.29
N PRO A 87 13.91 3.11 -1.41
CA PRO A 87 12.48 3.42 -1.53
C PRO A 87 11.85 2.91 -2.83
N ILE A 88 12.59 2.91 -3.95
CA ILE A 88 12.07 2.42 -5.24
C ILE A 88 11.81 0.92 -5.17
N GLU A 89 12.79 0.14 -4.70
CA GLU A 89 12.66 -1.30 -4.52
C GLU A 89 11.54 -1.64 -3.53
N PHE A 90 11.48 -0.90 -2.42
CA PHE A 90 10.42 -1.04 -1.44
C PHE A 90 9.04 -0.82 -2.06
N ASN A 91 8.83 0.28 -2.79
CA ASN A 91 7.55 0.59 -3.40
C ASN A 91 7.14 -0.44 -4.46
N THR A 92 8.08 -0.88 -5.29
CA THR A 92 7.84 -1.92 -6.30
C THR A 92 7.36 -3.23 -5.67
N GLU A 93 8.05 -3.69 -4.63
CA GLU A 93 7.66 -4.92 -3.93
C GLU A 93 6.37 -4.74 -3.11
N LYS A 94 6.18 -3.57 -2.47
CA LYS A 94 4.94 -3.21 -1.79
C LYS A 94 3.75 -3.28 -2.75
N ASP A 95 3.83 -2.65 -3.91
CA ASP A 95 2.73 -2.61 -4.88
C ASP A 95 2.39 -4.02 -5.39
N ARG A 96 3.40 -4.86 -5.60
CA ARG A 96 3.20 -6.27 -5.94
C ARG A 96 2.45 -7.04 -4.85
N ARG A 97 2.83 -6.87 -3.58
CA ARG A 97 2.18 -7.52 -2.44
C ARG A 97 0.78 -6.97 -2.20
N TYR A 98 0.64 -5.65 -2.24
CA TYR A 98 -0.65 -4.98 -2.05
C TYR A 98 -1.67 -5.42 -3.09
N SER A 99 -1.29 -5.58 -4.36
CA SER A 99 -2.20 -6.05 -5.39
C SER A 99 -2.81 -7.41 -5.09
N GLN A 100 -2.03 -8.33 -4.49
CA GLN A 100 -2.52 -9.66 -4.10
C GLN A 100 -3.41 -9.60 -2.86
N VAL A 101 -3.03 -8.83 -1.85
CA VAL A 101 -3.84 -8.65 -0.63
C VAL A 101 -5.15 -7.94 -0.94
N ILE A 102 -5.12 -6.90 -1.76
CA ILE A 102 -6.32 -6.17 -2.21
C ILE A 102 -7.27 -7.12 -2.96
N GLN A 103 -6.75 -8.00 -3.82
CA GLN A 103 -7.59 -8.96 -4.49
C GLN A 103 -8.29 -9.90 -3.50
N ARG A 104 -7.58 -10.42 -2.49
CA ARG A 104 -8.21 -11.25 -1.43
C ARG A 104 -9.22 -10.46 -0.58
N LEU A 105 -8.92 -9.21 -0.26
CA LEU A 105 -9.88 -8.34 0.44
C LEU A 105 -11.15 -8.11 -0.39
N LYS A 106 -11.03 -7.98 -1.71
CA LYS A 106 -12.18 -7.91 -2.63
C LYS A 106 -12.98 -9.21 -2.64
N ASP A 107 -12.30 -10.35 -2.66
CA ASP A 107 -12.93 -11.67 -2.60
C ASP A 107 -13.71 -11.84 -1.27
N LEU A 108 -13.10 -11.50 -0.14
CA LEU A 108 -13.75 -11.54 1.17
C LEU A 108 -14.92 -10.55 1.28
N ARG A 109 -14.80 -9.36 0.69
CA ARG A 109 -15.90 -8.39 0.62
C ARG A 109 -17.13 -8.96 -0.07
N VAL A 110 -16.96 -9.62 -1.21
CA VAL A 110 -18.07 -10.23 -1.94
C VAL A 110 -18.69 -11.37 -1.14
N ALA A 111 -17.85 -12.14 -0.44
CA ALA A 111 -18.33 -13.19 0.46
C ALA A 111 -19.14 -12.63 1.64
N GLU A 112 -18.70 -11.55 2.27
CA GLU A 112 -19.45 -10.86 3.33
C GLU A 112 -20.80 -10.32 2.85
N ILE A 113 -20.84 -9.74 1.65
CA ILE A 113 -22.10 -9.26 1.06
C ILE A 113 -23.05 -10.43 0.80
N ALA A 114 -22.53 -11.56 0.31
CA ALA A 114 -23.33 -12.75 0.10
C ALA A 114 -23.82 -13.36 1.43
N TYR A 115 -22.96 -13.42 2.45
CA TYR A 115 -23.31 -13.86 3.80
C TYR A 115 -24.46 -13.03 4.37
N LYS A 116 -24.35 -11.69 4.27
CA LYS A 116 -25.42 -10.78 4.68
C LYS A 116 -26.72 -11.01 3.91
N GLY A 117 -26.64 -11.36 2.63
CA GLY A 117 -27.83 -11.69 1.81
C GLY A 117 -28.57 -12.91 2.31
N VAL A 118 -27.86 -13.89 2.90
CA VAL A 118 -28.45 -15.11 3.44
C VAL A 118 -28.91 -14.96 4.89
N TYR A 119 -28.08 -14.32 5.74
CA TYR A 119 -28.28 -14.30 7.19
C TYR A 119 -28.77 -12.95 7.73
N GLY A 120 -28.85 -11.90 6.88
CA GLY A 120 -29.31 -10.56 7.26
C GLY A 120 -28.25 -9.67 7.92
N SER A 121 -27.14 -10.24 8.38
CA SER A 121 -26.02 -9.56 9.03
C SER A 121 -24.68 -10.01 8.46
N TYR A 122 -23.64 -9.20 8.63
CA TYR A 122 -22.28 -9.56 8.24
C TYR A 122 -21.65 -10.56 9.22
N CYS A 123 -20.66 -11.32 8.77
CA CYS A 123 -19.94 -12.30 9.57
C CYS A 123 -18.78 -11.63 10.32
N GLY A 124 -18.77 -11.71 11.64
CA GLY A 124 -17.70 -11.16 12.49
C GLY A 124 -16.56 -12.16 12.79
N ASN A 125 -16.57 -13.32 12.13
CA ASN A 125 -15.62 -14.40 12.41
C ASN A 125 -15.12 -15.03 11.12
N VAL A 126 -13.81 -15.07 10.95
CA VAL A 126 -13.17 -15.59 9.73
C VAL A 126 -13.47 -17.09 9.51
N ASP A 127 -13.50 -17.89 10.57
CA ASP A 127 -13.77 -19.34 10.44
C ASP A 127 -15.20 -19.59 9.95
N SER A 128 -16.16 -18.83 10.47
CA SER A 128 -17.56 -18.91 10.05
C SER A 128 -17.75 -18.45 8.61
N LEU A 129 -17.04 -17.40 8.20
CA LEU A 129 -17.05 -16.91 6.81
C LEU A 129 -16.46 -17.97 5.86
N MET A 130 -15.34 -18.58 6.24
CA MET A 130 -14.71 -19.66 5.44
C MET A 130 -15.59 -20.90 5.34
N LYS A 131 -16.28 -21.26 6.44
CA LYS A 131 -17.25 -22.35 6.42
C LYS A 131 -18.40 -22.04 5.47
N PHE A 132 -18.97 -20.85 5.54
CA PHE A 132 -20.01 -20.40 4.60
C PHE A 132 -19.56 -20.51 3.14
N ILE A 133 -18.36 -20.02 2.81
CA ILE A 133 -17.85 -20.06 1.43
C ILE A 133 -17.68 -21.49 0.93
N ASN A 134 -17.16 -22.41 1.75
CA ASN A 134 -16.72 -23.72 1.30
C ASN A 134 -17.77 -24.82 1.50
N GLU A 135 -18.67 -24.71 2.47
CA GLU A 135 -19.56 -25.80 2.87
C GLU A 135 -21.05 -25.47 2.65
N ASP A 136 -21.43 -24.18 2.68
CA ASP A 136 -22.85 -23.78 2.59
C ASP A 136 -23.34 -23.66 1.14
N SER A 137 -24.66 -23.56 1.01
CA SER A 137 -25.36 -23.36 -0.26
C SER A 137 -26.26 -22.15 -0.20
N ILE A 138 -26.33 -21.39 -1.29
CA ILE A 138 -27.18 -20.22 -1.45
C ILE A 138 -28.41 -20.60 -2.27
N ALA A 139 -29.58 -20.19 -1.79
CA ALA A 139 -30.83 -20.38 -2.51
C ALA A 139 -30.92 -19.38 -3.68
N ILE A 140 -31.01 -19.88 -4.89
CA ILE A 140 -31.23 -19.10 -6.10
C ILE A 140 -32.68 -19.26 -6.53
N VAL A 141 -33.44 -18.18 -6.43
CA VAL A 141 -34.84 -18.14 -6.86
C VAL A 141 -34.88 -17.69 -8.33
N LYS A 142 -35.33 -18.56 -9.21
CA LYS A 142 -35.56 -18.26 -10.63
C LYS A 142 -37.05 -18.07 -10.88
N SER A 143 -37.43 -16.93 -11.45
CA SER A 143 -38.78 -16.67 -11.92
C SER A 143 -38.91 -17.27 -13.34
N ILE A 144 -39.88 -18.15 -13.53
CA ILE A 144 -40.18 -18.78 -14.81
C ILE A 144 -41.51 -18.20 -15.32
N GLY A 145 -41.48 -17.58 -16.48
CA GLY A 145 -42.61 -16.90 -17.10
C GLY A 145 -42.34 -15.41 -17.30
N ASN A 146 -43.25 -14.71 -17.97
CA ASN A 146 -43.17 -13.28 -18.24
C ASN A 146 -44.30 -12.56 -17.48
N VAL A 147 -43.97 -11.52 -16.76
CA VAL A 147 -44.97 -10.65 -16.10
C VAL A 147 -45.54 -9.70 -17.15
N PRO A 148 -46.87 -9.74 -17.43
CA PRO A 148 -47.50 -8.75 -18.32
C PRO A 148 -47.39 -7.35 -17.76
N ASP A 149 -47.20 -6.34 -18.58
CA ASP A 149 -47.04 -4.92 -18.17
C ASP A 149 -48.21 -4.38 -17.34
N THR A 150 -49.35 -5.04 -17.39
CA THR A 150 -50.60 -4.67 -16.66
C THR A 150 -50.71 -5.28 -15.27
N LEU A 151 -49.81 -6.18 -14.89
CA LEU A 151 -49.83 -6.91 -13.62
C LEU A 151 -48.61 -6.65 -12.77
N THR A 152 -48.75 -6.74 -11.46
CA THR A 152 -47.61 -6.80 -10.55
C THR A 152 -47.06 -8.22 -10.52
N GLU A 153 -45.76 -8.39 -10.19
CA GLU A 153 -45.13 -9.69 -10.08
C GLU A 153 -45.88 -10.60 -9.09
N GLN A 154 -46.37 -10.04 -8.00
CA GLN A 154 -47.13 -10.78 -6.98
C GLN A 154 -48.47 -11.31 -7.53
N THR A 155 -49.19 -10.48 -8.26
CA THR A 155 -50.46 -10.88 -8.89
C THR A 155 -50.22 -11.94 -9.98
N ALA A 156 -49.18 -11.79 -10.75
CA ALA A 156 -48.80 -12.78 -11.78
C ALA A 156 -48.42 -14.14 -11.18
N LEU A 157 -47.79 -14.13 -9.98
CA LEU A 157 -47.50 -15.34 -9.22
C LEU A 157 -48.75 -16.02 -8.69
N GLU A 158 -49.68 -15.23 -8.09
CA GLU A 158 -50.99 -15.71 -7.59
C GLU A 158 -51.86 -16.28 -8.71
N MET A 159 -51.79 -15.70 -9.89
CA MET A 159 -52.49 -16.17 -11.09
C MET A 159 -51.83 -17.36 -11.79
N GLY A 160 -50.64 -17.78 -11.34
CA GLY A 160 -49.89 -18.86 -11.94
C GLY A 160 -49.27 -18.54 -13.33
N ILE A 161 -49.24 -17.23 -13.72
CA ILE A 161 -48.61 -16.77 -14.96
C ILE A 161 -47.10 -16.90 -14.90
N ILE A 162 -46.55 -16.69 -13.69
CA ILE A 162 -45.15 -16.96 -13.38
C ILE A 162 -45.07 -17.97 -12.24
N SER A 163 -44.03 -18.76 -12.23
CA SER A 163 -43.69 -19.65 -11.11
C SER A 163 -42.29 -19.32 -10.60
N ARG A 164 -42.07 -19.51 -9.30
CA ARG A 164 -40.73 -19.40 -8.70
C ARG A 164 -40.19 -20.79 -8.47
N ASP A 165 -39.04 -21.08 -9.07
CA ASP A 165 -38.26 -22.27 -8.79
C ASP A 165 -37.06 -21.91 -7.95
N THR A 166 -36.86 -22.64 -6.84
CA THR A 166 -35.74 -22.41 -5.93
C THR A 166 -34.76 -23.56 -6.05
N SER A 167 -33.59 -23.24 -6.55
CA SER A 167 -32.46 -24.16 -6.61
C SER A 167 -31.39 -23.75 -5.60
N PHE A 168 -30.66 -24.73 -5.08
CA PHE A 168 -29.52 -24.47 -4.18
C PHE A 168 -28.22 -24.66 -4.94
N GLU A 169 -27.33 -23.70 -4.83
CA GLU A 169 -26.00 -23.75 -5.43
C GLU A 169 -24.95 -23.56 -4.34
N ALA A 170 -23.80 -24.25 -4.45
CA ALA A 170 -22.68 -24.09 -3.50
C ALA A 170 -22.31 -22.59 -3.39
N ALA A 171 -22.15 -22.10 -2.16
CA ALA A 171 -21.89 -20.68 -1.90
C ALA A 171 -20.65 -20.18 -2.67
N SER A 172 -19.57 -20.96 -2.69
CA SER A 172 -18.36 -20.62 -3.45
C SER A 172 -18.62 -20.40 -4.93
N LYS A 173 -19.49 -21.19 -5.55
CA LYS A 173 -19.81 -21.09 -6.98
C LYS A 173 -20.74 -19.91 -7.27
N SER A 174 -21.70 -19.68 -6.39
CA SER A 174 -22.62 -18.53 -6.51
C SER A 174 -21.91 -17.21 -6.30
N ILE A 175 -21.02 -17.11 -5.28
CA ILE A 175 -20.25 -15.92 -4.94
C ILE A 175 -19.21 -15.61 -6.03
N PHE A 176 -18.44 -16.61 -6.42
CA PHE A 176 -17.34 -16.48 -7.38
C PHE A 176 -17.76 -17.03 -8.75
N ASN A 177 -18.84 -16.47 -9.29
CA ASN A 177 -19.38 -16.85 -10.60
C ASN A 177 -18.42 -16.47 -11.75
N GLU A 178 -18.71 -16.96 -12.96
CA GLU A 178 -17.87 -16.73 -14.13
C GLU A 178 -17.66 -15.23 -14.45
N ALA A 179 -18.66 -14.39 -14.22
CA ALA A 179 -18.55 -12.95 -14.44
C ALA A 179 -17.52 -12.33 -13.46
N TYR A 180 -17.58 -12.69 -12.17
CA TYR A 180 -16.61 -12.24 -11.18
C TYR A 180 -15.19 -12.72 -11.50
N LEU A 181 -15.05 -14.00 -11.86
CA LEU A 181 -13.75 -14.59 -12.17
C LEU A 181 -13.10 -14.00 -13.44
N LYS A 182 -13.89 -13.55 -14.40
CA LYS A 182 -13.40 -12.92 -15.63
C LYS A 182 -12.68 -11.59 -15.38
N ASP A 183 -13.15 -10.83 -14.40
CA ASP A 183 -12.56 -9.52 -14.03
C ASP A 183 -11.40 -9.67 -13.03
N ARG A 184 -11.20 -10.86 -12.51
CA ARG A 184 -10.18 -11.15 -11.51
C ARG A 184 -8.82 -11.38 -12.16
N LYS A 185 -7.79 -10.69 -11.66
CA LYS A 185 -6.42 -10.76 -12.22
C LYS A 185 -5.58 -11.92 -11.71
N LEU A 186 -5.94 -12.51 -10.56
CA LEU A 186 -5.17 -13.56 -9.89
C LEU A 186 -6.03 -14.82 -9.73
N PRO A 187 -5.44 -16.02 -9.72
CA PRO A 187 -6.18 -17.27 -9.50
C PRO A 187 -6.88 -17.25 -8.14
N LEU A 188 -8.10 -17.77 -8.09
CA LEU A 188 -8.86 -17.92 -6.86
C LEU A 188 -8.50 -19.25 -6.19
N ASN A 189 -8.20 -19.21 -4.89
CA ASN A 189 -8.16 -20.39 -4.03
C ASN A 189 -9.12 -20.16 -2.85
N PRO A 190 -10.34 -20.73 -2.88
CA PRO A 190 -11.33 -20.50 -1.82
C PRO A 190 -10.90 -21.03 -0.45
N LEU A 191 -9.99 -22.00 -0.38
CA LEU A 191 -9.51 -22.61 0.87
C LEU A 191 -8.49 -21.75 1.62
N GLU A 192 -7.90 -20.76 0.96
CA GLU A 192 -6.85 -19.89 1.53
C GLU A 192 -7.25 -18.41 1.55
N LEU A 193 -8.53 -18.10 1.38
CA LEU A 193 -8.98 -16.70 1.33
C LEU A 193 -8.79 -15.98 2.65
N ASP A 194 -8.79 -16.71 3.76
CA ASP A 194 -8.55 -16.17 5.10
C ASP A 194 -7.11 -15.83 5.40
N LEU A 195 -6.15 -16.35 4.62
CA LEU A 195 -4.72 -16.13 4.83
C LEU A 195 -4.24 -14.85 4.16
N ILE A 196 -3.49 -14.04 4.90
CA ILE A 196 -2.83 -12.85 4.36
C ILE A 196 -1.62 -13.30 3.52
N PRO A 197 -1.53 -12.96 2.23
CA PRO A 197 -0.34 -13.25 1.45
C PRO A 197 0.93 -12.66 2.07
N PHE A 198 2.03 -13.42 2.02
CA PHE A 198 3.36 -13.03 2.54
C PHE A 198 3.49 -12.90 4.06
N SER A 199 2.53 -13.41 4.84
CA SER A 199 2.48 -13.26 6.30
C SER A 199 2.84 -14.51 7.09
N ASP A 200 3.47 -15.52 6.45
CA ASP A 200 3.81 -16.80 7.10
C ASP A 200 2.58 -17.54 7.70
N GLY A 201 1.40 -17.38 7.07
CA GLY A 201 0.17 -18.08 7.45
C GLY A 201 -0.75 -17.31 8.40
N GLU A 202 -0.49 -16.05 8.65
CA GLU A 202 -1.37 -15.18 9.44
C GLU A 202 -2.68 -14.89 8.70
N ARG A 203 -3.77 -14.70 9.46
CA ARG A 203 -5.11 -14.52 8.93
C ARG A 203 -5.56 -13.06 8.92
N PHE A 204 -6.50 -12.73 8.05
CA PHE A 204 -7.20 -11.46 8.09
C PHE A 204 -7.97 -11.29 9.40
N ILE A 205 -8.01 -10.06 9.89
CA ILE A 205 -8.81 -9.68 11.05
C ILE A 205 -10.18 -9.27 10.52
N VAL A 206 -11.21 -10.03 10.90
CA VAL A 206 -12.60 -9.80 10.47
C VAL A 206 -13.41 -9.35 11.66
N ASN A 207 -14.13 -8.25 11.52
CA ASN A 207 -15.06 -7.71 12.51
C ASN A 207 -16.38 -7.38 11.83
N ALA A 208 -17.48 -7.62 12.52
CA ALA A 208 -18.81 -7.19 12.10
C ALA A 208 -19.62 -6.67 13.30
N GLY A 209 -20.61 -5.85 13.02
CA GLY A 209 -21.47 -5.27 14.03
C GLY A 209 -22.59 -4.47 13.39
N GLU A 210 -23.25 -3.65 14.19
CA GLU A 210 -24.31 -2.76 13.75
C GLU A 210 -24.04 -1.34 14.23
N ILE A 211 -24.44 -0.37 13.42
CA ILE A 211 -24.42 1.05 13.78
C ILE A 211 -25.81 1.63 13.63
N GLU A 212 -26.16 2.57 14.48
CA GLU A 212 -27.39 3.34 14.34
C GLU A 212 -27.16 4.51 13.37
N LYS A 213 -27.94 4.54 12.29
CA LYS A 213 -27.92 5.65 11.31
C LYS A 213 -29.37 6.07 11.04
N ASN A 214 -29.72 7.31 11.37
CA ASN A 214 -31.06 7.85 11.21
C ASN A 214 -32.16 6.99 11.89
N ASN A 215 -31.92 6.54 13.12
CA ASN A 215 -32.81 5.65 13.89
C ASN A 215 -33.03 4.25 13.25
N VAL A 216 -32.15 3.83 12.37
CA VAL A 216 -32.15 2.48 11.77
C VAL A 216 -30.85 1.78 12.09
N MET A 217 -30.93 0.54 12.57
CA MET A 217 -29.76 -0.31 12.77
C MET A 217 -29.28 -0.83 11.42
N VAL A 218 -28.05 -0.52 11.08
CA VAL A 218 -27.41 -0.90 9.81
C VAL A 218 -26.23 -1.81 10.10
N PRO A 219 -26.21 -3.03 9.56
CA PRO A 219 -25.07 -3.92 9.72
C PRO A 219 -23.85 -3.37 8.97
N VAL A 220 -22.70 -3.49 9.63
CA VAL A 220 -21.39 -3.06 9.14
C VAL A 220 -20.35 -4.15 9.35
N PHE A 221 -19.28 -4.10 8.56
CA PHE A 221 -18.13 -4.99 8.74
C PHE A 221 -16.82 -4.25 8.44
N GLU A 222 -15.73 -4.84 8.88
CA GLU A 222 -14.38 -4.39 8.57
C GLU A 222 -13.46 -5.62 8.48
N ILE A 223 -12.73 -5.72 7.37
CA ILE A 223 -11.67 -6.73 7.21
C ILE A 223 -10.36 -6.01 7.04
N LYS A 224 -9.38 -6.38 7.88
CA LYS A 224 -8.10 -5.71 7.99
C LYS A 224 -6.94 -6.65 7.73
N ALA A 225 -5.98 -6.18 6.92
CA ALA A 225 -4.67 -6.77 6.76
C ALA A 225 -3.62 -5.80 7.35
N PRO A 226 -3.01 -6.13 8.52
CA PRO A 226 -1.95 -5.31 9.10
C PRO A 226 -0.74 -5.19 8.16
N LYS A 227 -0.25 -3.98 7.96
CA LYS A 227 0.91 -3.70 7.08
C LYS A 227 2.16 -4.47 7.48
N GLU A 228 2.36 -4.68 8.79
CA GLU A 228 3.50 -5.43 9.31
C GLU A 228 3.50 -6.89 8.83
N LEU A 229 2.33 -7.48 8.67
CA LEU A 229 2.16 -8.85 8.16
C LEU A 229 2.33 -8.89 6.64
N VAL A 230 1.70 -7.98 5.91
CA VAL A 230 1.80 -7.90 4.44
C VAL A 230 3.23 -7.62 3.98
N LEU A 231 3.94 -6.75 4.69
CA LEU A 231 5.28 -6.28 4.34
C LEU A 231 6.40 -6.97 5.16
N THR A 232 6.10 -8.16 5.72
CA THR A 232 7.06 -8.96 6.48
C THR A 232 8.38 -9.13 5.71
N GLY A 233 9.52 -8.94 6.41
CA GLY A 233 10.86 -9.05 5.83
C GLY A 233 11.36 -7.81 5.10
N MET A 234 10.54 -6.77 4.90
CA MET A 234 10.92 -5.52 4.25
C MET A 234 11.48 -4.49 5.25
N ASN A 235 11.91 -3.32 4.75
CA ASN A 235 12.52 -2.26 5.57
C ASN A 235 11.53 -1.70 6.61
N LYS A 236 11.76 -1.99 7.89
CA LYS A 236 10.88 -1.60 9.02
C LYS A 236 10.62 -0.09 9.12
N ARG A 237 11.60 0.76 8.70
CA ARG A 237 11.44 2.21 8.72
C ARG A 237 10.39 2.67 7.68
N LEU A 238 10.40 2.06 6.51
CA LEU A 238 9.45 2.36 5.44
C LEU A 238 8.07 1.78 5.76
N ILE A 239 7.99 0.57 6.32
CA ILE A 239 6.72 -0.04 6.76
C ILE A 239 5.96 0.88 7.74
N LYS A 240 6.65 1.55 8.68
CA LYS A 240 6.00 2.47 9.63
C LYS A 240 5.24 3.62 8.97
N GLN A 241 5.62 4.01 7.76
CA GLN A 241 4.99 5.10 7.01
C GLN A 241 3.74 4.64 6.24
N GLU A 242 3.57 3.33 6.07
CA GLU A 242 2.45 2.74 5.36
C GLU A 242 1.20 2.62 6.24
N LYS A 243 0.06 2.41 5.60
CA LYS A 243 -1.22 2.16 6.28
C LYS A 243 -1.62 0.70 6.12
N ASP A 244 -2.40 0.20 7.08
CA ASP A 244 -3.05 -1.09 6.96
C ASP A 244 -4.00 -1.09 5.75
N LEU A 245 -4.15 -2.24 5.10
CA LEU A 245 -5.19 -2.43 4.09
C LEU A 245 -6.48 -2.85 4.77
N ILE A 246 -7.55 -2.12 4.48
CA ILE A 246 -8.85 -2.30 5.13
C ILE A 246 -9.94 -2.24 4.07
N VAL A 247 -10.90 -3.16 4.15
CA VAL A 247 -12.17 -3.11 3.41
C VAL A 247 -13.34 -3.07 4.38
N GLY A 248 -14.32 -2.24 4.07
CA GLY A 248 -15.40 -1.95 5.00
C GLY A 248 -14.99 -0.98 6.11
N LYS A 249 -15.89 -0.70 7.04
CA LYS A 249 -15.65 0.21 8.16
C LYS A 249 -16.66 -0.01 9.27
N MET A 250 -16.17 -0.16 10.52
CA MET A 250 -17.07 -0.34 11.67
C MET A 250 -17.84 0.93 12.06
N SER A 251 -17.44 2.11 11.61
CA SER A 251 -18.09 3.39 11.95
C SER A 251 -19.03 3.93 10.86
N ASP A 252 -19.14 3.25 9.72
CA ASP A 252 -19.99 3.66 8.60
C ASP A 252 -20.38 2.45 7.74
N ALA A 253 -21.53 2.51 7.07
CA ALA A 253 -22.05 1.45 6.19
C ALA A 253 -21.30 1.35 4.84
N SER A 254 -20.04 1.79 4.79
CA SER A 254 -19.19 1.66 3.61
C SER A 254 -18.62 0.26 3.49
N THR A 255 -18.66 -0.29 2.27
CA THR A 255 -18.02 -1.55 1.92
C THR A 255 -16.77 -1.34 1.07
N SER A 256 -16.34 -0.08 0.87
CA SER A 256 -15.18 0.29 0.04
C SER A 256 -13.87 -0.03 0.74
N GLY A 257 -12.82 -0.24 -0.06
CA GLY A 257 -11.46 -0.37 0.44
C GLY A 257 -10.77 0.99 0.60
N ASN A 258 -9.74 1.06 1.45
CA ASN A 258 -8.97 2.28 1.70
C ASN A 258 -7.82 2.52 0.69
N TRP A 259 -7.76 1.74 -0.39
CA TRP A 259 -6.74 1.83 -1.44
C TRP A 259 -7.15 2.67 -2.66
N GLY A 260 -8.29 3.36 -2.62
CA GLY A 260 -8.79 4.22 -3.69
C GLY A 260 -9.47 3.42 -4.81
N GLU A 261 -10.68 2.96 -4.56
CA GLU A 261 -11.58 2.42 -5.59
C GLU A 261 -12.38 3.55 -6.22
#